data_34be504a8f1d4d3eb31290201e900ac9
#
_entry.id   34be504a8f1d4d3eb31290201e900ac9
#
_cell.length_a   1.000
_cell.length_b   1.000
_cell.length_c   1.000
_cell.angle_alpha   90.00
_cell.angle_beta   90.00
_cell.angle_gamma   90.00
#
_symmetry.space_group_name_H-M   'P 1'
#
loop_
_entity.id
_entity.type
_entity.pdbx_description
1 polymer ?
#
loop_
_entity_poly.entity_id
_entity_poly.type
_entity_poly.pdbx_seq_one_letter_code
_entity_poly.pdbx_strand_id
1 'polypeptide(L)'
;MARAGDEEKAFLASYKPKDYPRPSVAVDLVVFTIIDAQLRVLLVKRKEHPFKNTWALPGGFVRVGETADAQGEDLEAAAQRELQEETGLSPDRVFLEQLYTFGKSGRDPRMRVISVAYIALVRPDLAPIVRAGGDAADVQWCIVDGLKKVDLGFDHRDVVQLALERIRGKLDYSNLAFDLVPLTFTIPELRTVFAIVLDKVQDPGNFRRRFNRMLEDGLIEKAPGKRITTSKPATVYRYKRG
;
A
#
# COMPACT_ATOMS: atom_id res chain seq x y z
N MET A 1 -23.58 40.25 -12.24
CA MET A 1 -22.60 39.19 -11.97
C MET A 1 -21.50 39.63 -10.98
N ALA A 2 -21.14 40.89 -10.82
CA ALA A 2 -20.11 41.35 -9.86
C ALA A 2 -20.51 41.21 -8.38
N ARG A 3 -21.79 41.21 -8.04
CA ARG A 3 -22.24 41.15 -6.64
C ARG A 3 -22.07 39.81 -5.94
N ALA A 4 -22.22 38.67 -6.64
CA ALA A 4 -22.09 37.34 -6.04
C ALA A 4 -20.63 37.04 -5.59
N GLY A 5 -19.63 37.49 -6.32
CA GLY A 5 -18.22 37.31 -5.96
C GLY A 5 -17.76 38.16 -4.77
N ASP A 6 -18.39 39.32 -4.56
CA ASP A 6 -18.05 40.21 -3.41
C ASP A 6 -18.71 39.73 -2.11
N GLU A 7 -19.92 39.19 -2.17
CA GLU A 7 -20.59 38.52 -1.04
C GLU A 7 -19.87 37.27 -0.59
N GLU A 8 -19.40 36.42 -1.53
CA GLU A 8 -18.62 35.22 -1.24
C GLU A 8 -17.28 35.58 -0.57
N LYS A 9 -16.55 36.56 -1.11
CA LYS A 9 -15.30 37.04 -0.49
C LYS A 9 -15.51 37.58 0.92
N ALA A 10 -16.57 38.35 1.14
CA ALA A 10 -16.91 38.87 2.48
C ALA A 10 -17.24 37.71 3.44
N PHE A 11 -18.01 36.72 2.99
CA PHE A 11 -18.30 35.51 3.76
C PHE A 11 -17.02 34.76 4.14
N LEU A 12 -16.15 34.44 3.17
CA LEU A 12 -14.90 33.73 3.41
C LEU A 12 -13.96 34.46 4.36
N ALA A 13 -13.89 35.81 4.27
CA ALA A 13 -13.09 36.63 5.15
C ALA A 13 -13.62 36.62 6.61
N SER A 14 -14.93 36.45 6.81
CA SER A 14 -15.57 36.39 8.13
C SER A 14 -15.70 34.98 8.69
N TYR A 15 -15.51 33.97 7.88
CA TYR A 15 -15.65 32.54 8.25
C TYR A 15 -14.60 32.12 9.28
N LYS A 16 -15.05 31.57 10.39
CA LYS A 16 -14.21 31.13 11.49
C LYS A 16 -14.19 29.60 11.56
N PRO A 17 -13.26 28.93 10.86
CA PRO A 17 -13.19 27.47 10.86
C PRO A 17 -13.04 26.83 12.24
N LYS A 18 -12.49 27.57 13.21
CA LYS A 18 -12.28 27.12 14.61
C LYS A 18 -13.58 26.93 15.39
N ASP A 19 -14.68 27.53 14.94
CA ASP A 19 -15.99 27.41 15.60
C ASP A 19 -16.65 26.05 15.32
N TYR A 20 -16.07 25.25 14.40
CA TYR A 20 -16.58 23.94 14.01
C TYR A 20 -15.61 22.84 14.47
N PRO A 21 -16.05 21.91 15.36
CA PRO A 21 -15.24 20.72 15.71
C PRO A 21 -14.92 19.89 14.46
N ARG A 22 -13.65 19.54 14.30
CA ARG A 22 -13.17 18.79 13.14
C ARG A 22 -12.42 17.54 13.58
N PRO A 23 -12.60 16.38 12.88
CA PRO A 23 -11.76 15.24 13.10
C PRO A 23 -10.35 15.51 12.57
N SER A 24 -9.35 14.86 13.17
CA SER A 24 -8.05 14.73 12.52
C SER A 24 -8.11 13.70 11.42
N VAL A 25 -7.36 13.93 10.34
CA VAL A 25 -7.24 12.99 9.23
C VAL A 25 -5.84 12.35 9.28
N ALA A 26 -5.79 11.05 9.09
CA ALA A 26 -4.56 10.26 9.01
C ALA A 26 -4.56 9.43 7.72
N VAL A 27 -3.40 8.93 7.33
CA VAL A 27 -3.23 7.90 6.32
C VAL A 27 -2.60 6.67 6.96
N ASP A 28 -3.07 5.47 6.56
CA ASP A 28 -2.50 4.17 6.95
C ASP A 28 -2.11 3.41 5.67
N LEU A 29 -0.93 2.78 5.65
CA LEU A 29 -0.36 2.11 4.49
C LEU A 29 -0.32 0.60 4.70
N VAL A 30 -1.05 -0.16 3.91
CA VAL A 30 -0.92 -1.62 3.84
C VAL A 30 0.08 -1.97 2.76
N VAL A 31 1.33 -2.15 3.14
CA VAL A 31 2.44 -2.42 2.23
C VAL A 31 2.64 -3.92 2.12
N PHE A 32 2.35 -4.50 0.96
CA PHE A 32 2.52 -5.94 0.69
C PHE A 32 3.73 -6.24 -0.19
N THR A 33 4.33 -7.38 0.06
CA THR A 33 5.36 -8.01 -0.80
C THR A 33 5.28 -9.52 -0.71
N ILE A 34 6.02 -10.22 -1.58
CA ILE A 34 6.20 -11.67 -1.51
C ILE A 34 7.67 -11.98 -1.23
N ILE A 35 7.95 -12.62 -0.08
CA ILE A 35 9.28 -13.09 0.33
C ILE A 35 9.16 -14.57 0.71
N ASP A 36 10.09 -15.41 0.26
CA ASP A 36 10.13 -16.84 0.55
C ASP A 36 8.79 -17.55 0.25
N ALA A 37 8.19 -17.23 -0.89
CA ALA A 37 6.88 -17.73 -1.32
C ALA A 37 5.75 -17.50 -0.31
N GLN A 38 5.79 -16.41 0.44
CA GLN A 38 4.78 -16.01 1.41
C GLN A 38 4.38 -14.54 1.21
N LEU A 39 3.08 -14.26 1.27
CA LEU A 39 2.58 -12.89 1.30
C LEU A 39 2.91 -12.28 2.65
N ARG A 40 3.57 -11.14 2.62
CA ARG A 40 3.97 -10.40 3.82
C ARG A 40 3.45 -8.98 3.78
N VAL A 41 3.17 -8.47 4.95
CA VAL A 41 2.80 -7.07 5.19
C VAL A 41 3.88 -6.41 6.03
N LEU A 42 4.19 -5.17 5.71
CA LEU A 42 5.13 -4.36 6.48
C LEU A 42 4.44 -3.81 7.71
N LEU A 43 5.06 -3.98 8.86
CA LEU A 43 4.63 -3.40 10.12
C LEU A 43 5.76 -2.59 10.72
N VAL A 44 5.39 -1.52 11.40
CA VAL A 44 6.28 -0.66 12.19
C VAL A 44 6.01 -0.84 13.68
N LYS A 45 7.03 -0.80 14.50
CA LYS A 45 6.88 -0.91 15.95
C LYS A 45 6.72 0.49 16.55
N ARG A 46 5.66 0.70 17.32
CA ARG A 46 5.35 1.99 17.90
C ARG A 46 6.27 2.34 19.08
N LYS A 47 6.87 3.52 19.05
CA LYS A 47 7.68 4.06 20.16
C LYS A 47 6.83 4.74 21.23
N GLU A 48 5.67 5.27 20.86
CA GLU A 48 4.87 6.17 21.69
C GLU A 48 3.44 5.66 21.93
N HIS A 49 2.80 6.21 22.96
CA HIS A 49 1.39 6.00 23.23
C HIS A 49 0.48 6.71 22.19
N PRO A 50 -0.72 6.18 21.92
CA PRO A 50 -1.27 4.91 22.45
C PRO A 50 -0.61 3.69 21.80
N PHE A 51 -0.83 2.51 22.36
CA PHE A 51 -0.32 1.23 21.86
C PHE A 51 1.21 1.17 21.75
N LYS A 52 1.93 1.75 22.70
CA LYS A 52 3.40 1.70 22.77
C LYS A 52 3.88 0.25 22.79
N ASN A 53 4.94 -0.05 22.03
CA ASN A 53 5.55 -1.36 21.83
C ASN A 53 4.70 -2.39 21.06
N THR A 54 3.50 -2.05 20.60
CA THR A 54 2.74 -2.89 19.65
C THR A 54 3.17 -2.61 18.21
N TRP A 55 2.78 -3.48 17.32
CA TRP A 55 2.98 -3.29 15.89
C TRP A 55 1.82 -2.47 15.29
N ALA A 56 2.10 -1.73 14.24
CA ALA A 56 1.11 -0.92 13.53
C ALA A 56 1.42 -0.91 12.03
N LEU A 57 0.46 -0.48 11.23
CA LEU A 57 0.73 -0.10 9.84
C LEU A 57 1.59 1.17 9.82
N PRO A 58 2.47 1.35 8.82
CA PRO A 58 3.07 2.65 8.51
C PRO A 58 1.99 3.68 8.26
N GLY A 59 2.20 4.92 8.72
CA GLY A 59 1.23 5.98 8.53
C GLY A 59 1.30 7.08 9.59
N GLY A 60 0.62 8.18 9.31
CA GLY A 60 0.61 9.34 10.19
C GLY A 60 -0.49 10.33 9.86
N PHE A 61 -0.47 11.45 10.54
CA PHE A 61 -1.44 12.51 10.31
C PHE A 61 -1.13 13.28 9.02
N VAL A 62 -2.21 13.62 8.29
CA VAL A 62 -2.13 14.56 7.18
C VAL A 62 -1.69 15.91 7.71
N ARG A 63 -0.62 16.47 7.15
CA ARG A 63 -0.09 17.77 7.54
C ARG A 63 -1.03 18.87 7.04
N VAL A 64 -1.48 19.70 7.94
CA VAL A 64 -2.25 20.90 7.63
C VAL A 64 -1.32 22.12 7.66
N GLY A 65 -1.63 23.13 6.87
CA GLY A 65 -0.85 24.35 6.83
C GLY A 65 -0.95 25.15 8.13
N GLU A 66 0.10 25.88 8.45
CA GLU A 66 0.17 26.73 9.65
C GLU A 66 -0.63 28.02 9.50
N THR A 67 -0.89 28.47 8.27
CA THR A 67 -1.64 29.70 7.96
C THR A 67 -3.05 29.38 7.47
N ALA A 68 -3.96 30.35 7.52
CA ALA A 68 -5.33 30.19 7.05
C ALA A 68 -5.43 29.87 5.55
N ASP A 69 -4.45 30.32 4.76
CA ASP A 69 -4.39 30.13 3.32
C ASP A 69 -3.66 28.82 2.93
N ALA A 70 -2.92 28.21 3.87
CA ALA A 70 -2.20 26.97 3.66
C ALA A 70 -3.06 25.78 4.10
N GLN A 71 -3.67 25.09 3.12
CA GLN A 71 -4.58 24.00 3.40
C GLN A 71 -3.89 22.67 3.72
N GLY A 72 -2.56 22.59 3.56
CA GLY A 72 -1.76 21.40 3.86
C GLY A 72 -1.51 20.53 2.63
N GLU A 73 -1.19 19.27 2.86
CA GLU A 73 -0.88 18.30 1.83
C GLU A 73 -2.12 17.51 1.38
N ASP A 74 -2.10 17.04 0.13
CA ASP A 74 -3.09 16.10 -0.38
C ASP A 74 -2.93 14.72 0.26
N LEU A 75 -4.01 13.93 0.29
CA LEU A 75 -4.02 12.60 0.91
C LEU A 75 -2.99 11.64 0.28
N GLU A 76 -2.87 11.68 -1.04
CA GLU A 76 -1.88 10.86 -1.74
C GLU A 76 -0.45 11.31 -1.43
N ALA A 77 -0.21 12.63 -1.35
CA ALA A 77 1.08 13.17 -0.94
C ALA A 77 1.44 12.76 0.49
N ALA A 78 0.47 12.80 1.42
CA ALA A 78 0.65 12.30 2.78
C ALA A 78 1.04 10.81 2.79
N ALA A 79 0.33 9.96 2.02
CA ALA A 79 0.63 8.54 1.92
C ALA A 79 2.03 8.27 1.33
N GLN A 80 2.44 9.01 0.30
CA GLN A 80 3.77 8.92 -0.31
C GLN A 80 4.87 9.36 0.67
N ARG A 81 4.64 10.44 1.41
CA ARG A 81 5.58 10.94 2.43
C ARG A 81 5.76 9.93 3.56
N GLU A 82 4.67 9.42 4.14
CA GLU A 82 4.71 8.42 5.22
C GLU A 82 5.40 7.13 4.75
N LEU A 83 5.11 6.66 3.52
CA LEU A 83 5.81 5.53 2.93
C LEU A 83 7.32 5.76 2.93
N GLN A 84 7.77 6.91 2.46
CA GLN A 84 9.19 7.23 2.37
C GLN A 84 9.83 7.46 3.75
N GLU A 85 9.17 8.21 4.63
CA GLU A 85 9.69 8.55 5.96
C GLU A 85 9.83 7.31 6.85
N GLU A 86 8.86 6.41 6.86
CA GLU A 86 8.85 5.25 7.76
C GLU A 86 9.49 3.98 7.18
N THR A 87 9.62 3.88 5.86
CA THR A 87 10.11 2.64 5.23
C THR A 87 11.37 2.83 4.36
N GLY A 88 11.68 4.06 3.97
CA GLY A 88 12.75 4.37 3.02
C GLY A 88 12.44 4.02 1.57
N LEU A 89 11.23 3.55 1.27
CA LEU A 89 10.80 3.23 -0.10
C LEU A 89 10.45 4.50 -0.87
N SER A 90 10.99 4.63 -2.08
CA SER A 90 10.66 5.73 -2.99
C SER A 90 9.28 5.48 -3.63
N PRO A 91 8.33 6.44 -3.54
CA PRO A 91 6.95 6.24 -4.02
C PRO A 91 6.83 5.95 -5.51
N ASP A 92 7.72 6.48 -6.35
CA ASP A 92 7.76 6.25 -7.80
C ASP A 92 8.09 4.80 -8.19
N ARG A 93 8.58 3.99 -7.23
CA ARG A 93 8.95 2.59 -7.43
C ARG A 93 7.92 1.60 -6.88
N VAL A 94 6.83 2.10 -6.32
CA VAL A 94 5.83 1.33 -5.59
C VAL A 94 4.45 1.59 -6.20
N PHE A 95 3.65 0.55 -6.41
CA PHE A 95 2.24 0.75 -6.70
C PHE A 95 1.54 1.29 -5.45
N LEU A 96 0.77 2.36 -5.59
CA LEU A 96 0.00 2.96 -4.50
C LEU A 96 -1.44 3.20 -4.98
N GLU A 97 -2.42 2.77 -4.18
CA GLU A 97 -3.86 2.95 -4.47
C GLU A 97 -4.64 3.17 -3.17
N GLN A 98 -5.53 4.14 -3.16
CA GLN A 98 -6.44 4.35 -2.03
C GLN A 98 -7.37 3.14 -1.87
N LEU A 99 -7.43 2.61 -0.64
CA LEU A 99 -8.24 1.44 -0.31
C LEU A 99 -9.64 1.82 0.16
N TYR A 100 -9.73 2.50 1.29
CA TYR A 100 -10.98 2.79 1.99
C TYR A 100 -10.75 3.82 3.10
N THR A 101 -11.85 4.45 3.54
CA THR A 101 -11.82 5.40 4.66
C THR A 101 -12.37 4.76 5.93
N PHE A 102 -11.53 4.63 6.94
CA PHE A 102 -11.86 4.07 8.25
C PHE A 102 -12.26 5.19 9.20
N GLY A 103 -13.55 5.33 9.43
CA GLY A 103 -14.11 6.43 10.22
C GLY A 103 -14.93 5.96 11.44
N LYS A 104 -14.76 4.73 11.95
CA LYS A 104 -15.47 4.25 13.14
C LYS A 104 -15.15 5.12 14.35
N SER A 105 -16.19 5.49 15.12
CA SER A 105 -16.00 6.21 16.38
C SER A 105 -15.17 5.38 17.36
N GLY A 106 -14.20 6.02 18.01
CA GLY A 106 -13.34 5.36 19.01
C GLY A 106 -12.24 4.48 18.43
N ARG A 107 -11.98 4.50 17.10
CA ARG A 107 -10.83 3.79 16.51
C ARG A 107 -9.48 4.26 17.07
N ASP A 108 -9.39 5.51 17.45
CA ASP A 108 -8.25 6.10 18.14
C ASP A 108 -8.70 6.63 19.52
N PRO A 109 -8.05 6.20 20.62
CA PRO A 109 -8.47 6.60 21.97
C PRO A 109 -8.15 8.07 22.30
N ARG A 110 -7.31 8.76 21.52
CA ARG A 110 -6.90 10.13 21.79
C ARG A 110 -7.96 11.16 21.42
N MET A 111 -8.60 10.95 20.25
CA MET A 111 -9.54 11.90 19.67
C MET A 111 -10.29 11.30 18.47
N ARG A 112 -11.19 12.07 17.88
CA ARG A 112 -11.84 11.69 16.63
C ARG A 112 -10.84 11.71 15.48
N VAL A 113 -10.48 10.52 14.97
CA VAL A 113 -9.60 10.34 13.82
C VAL A 113 -10.35 9.61 12.70
N ILE A 114 -10.20 10.10 11.48
CA ILE A 114 -10.59 9.43 10.25
C ILE A 114 -9.28 9.06 9.53
N SER A 115 -9.10 7.78 9.21
CA SER A 115 -7.94 7.33 8.46
C SER A 115 -8.33 6.94 7.05
N VAL A 116 -7.59 7.44 6.07
CA VAL A 116 -7.66 7.03 4.68
C VAL A 116 -6.56 6.00 4.43
N ALA A 117 -6.96 4.73 4.29
CA ALA A 117 -6.02 3.65 4.06
C ALA A 117 -5.63 3.55 2.58
N TYR A 118 -4.36 3.20 2.34
CA TYR A 118 -3.79 2.95 1.02
C TYR A 118 -3.19 1.53 0.97
N ILE A 119 -3.24 0.92 -0.21
CA ILE A 119 -2.49 -0.30 -0.51
C ILE A 119 -1.22 0.11 -1.26
N ALA A 120 -0.09 -0.43 -0.81
CA ALA A 120 1.16 -0.34 -1.53
C ALA A 120 1.67 -1.74 -1.89
N LEU A 121 2.08 -1.96 -3.14
CA LEU A 121 2.67 -3.22 -3.57
C LEU A 121 4.14 -3.01 -3.89
N VAL A 122 4.98 -3.81 -3.25
CA VAL A 122 6.44 -3.71 -3.32
C VAL A 122 7.00 -4.97 -3.96
N ARG A 123 7.77 -4.79 -5.03
CA ARG A 123 8.47 -5.93 -5.64
C ARG A 123 9.45 -6.57 -4.67
N PRO A 124 9.64 -7.90 -4.72
CA PRO A 124 10.55 -8.62 -3.83
C PRO A 124 11.99 -8.09 -3.83
N ASP A 125 12.47 -7.58 -4.96
CA ASP A 125 13.82 -7.02 -5.10
C ASP A 125 14.01 -5.71 -4.33
N LEU A 126 12.93 -5.02 -3.96
CA LEU A 126 12.94 -3.80 -3.17
C LEU A 126 12.75 -4.05 -1.66
N ALA A 127 12.20 -5.20 -1.28
CA ALA A 127 11.93 -5.51 0.13
C ALA A 127 13.17 -5.42 1.06
N PRO A 128 14.40 -5.80 0.64
CA PRO A 128 15.60 -5.66 1.46
C PRO A 128 16.05 -4.22 1.72
N ILE A 129 15.52 -3.24 0.97
CA ILE A 129 15.87 -1.82 1.12
C ILE A 129 15.13 -1.19 2.31
N VAL A 130 14.01 -1.79 2.71
CA VAL A 130 13.15 -1.28 3.78
C VAL A 130 13.93 -1.20 5.10
N ARG A 131 13.87 -0.03 5.73
CA ARG A 131 14.49 0.25 7.03
C ARG A 131 13.56 1.11 7.85
N ALA A 132 13.59 0.91 9.17
CA ALA A 132 12.87 1.78 10.08
C ALA A 132 13.34 3.24 9.93
N GLY A 133 12.40 4.14 9.77
CA GLY A 133 12.62 5.58 9.70
C GLY A 133 11.67 6.34 10.62
N GLY A 134 11.80 7.65 10.71
CA GLY A 134 10.92 8.51 11.50
C GLY A 134 10.74 8.05 12.95
N ASP A 135 9.51 7.96 13.37
CA ASP A 135 9.10 7.56 14.73
C ASP A 135 8.99 6.05 14.94
N ALA A 136 9.29 5.22 13.92
CA ALA A 136 9.31 3.78 14.07
C ALA A 136 10.51 3.31 14.91
N ALA A 137 10.26 2.42 15.89
CA ALA A 137 11.33 1.78 16.68
C ALA A 137 12.01 0.65 15.91
N ASP A 138 11.24 -0.02 15.06
CA ASP A 138 11.64 -1.16 14.25
C ASP A 138 10.67 -1.32 13.08
N VAL A 139 11.07 -2.05 12.04
CA VAL A 139 10.25 -2.38 10.88
C VAL A 139 10.41 -3.86 10.54
N GLN A 140 9.30 -4.54 10.27
CA GLN A 140 9.32 -5.98 10.01
C GLN A 140 8.32 -6.40 8.93
N TRP A 141 8.77 -7.28 8.04
CA TRP A 141 7.90 -8.01 7.13
C TRP A 141 7.24 -9.20 7.83
N CYS A 142 5.99 -9.06 8.22
CA CYS A 142 5.21 -10.10 8.89
C CYS A 142 4.42 -10.94 7.89
N ILE A 143 4.37 -12.26 8.10
CA ILE A 143 3.55 -13.16 7.29
C ILE A 143 2.07 -12.82 7.53
N VAL A 144 1.30 -12.61 6.45
CA VAL A 144 -0.12 -12.21 6.54
C VAL A 144 -0.94 -13.24 7.30
N ASP A 145 -0.77 -14.53 7.04
CA ASP A 145 -1.49 -15.62 7.73
C ASP A 145 -1.14 -15.70 9.23
N GLY A 146 0.04 -15.19 9.61
CA GLY A 146 0.51 -15.15 10.99
C GLY A 146 -0.01 -13.97 11.82
N LEU A 147 -0.67 -12.99 11.20
CA LEU A 147 -1.07 -11.75 11.87
C LEU A 147 -2.00 -11.94 13.06
N LYS A 148 -2.77 -13.04 13.11
CA LYS A 148 -3.63 -13.36 14.27
C LYS A 148 -2.86 -13.44 15.59
N LYS A 149 -1.56 -13.74 15.54
CA LYS A 149 -0.65 -13.86 16.71
C LYS A 149 0.16 -12.58 16.97
N VAL A 150 0.03 -11.57 16.12
CA VAL A 150 0.74 -10.29 16.24
C VAL A 150 -0.13 -9.31 17.02
N ASP A 151 0.44 -8.65 18.01
CA ASP A 151 -0.23 -7.57 18.76
C ASP A 151 -0.22 -6.31 17.90
N LEU A 152 -1.36 -6.02 17.24
CA LEU A 152 -1.57 -4.86 16.38
C LEU A 152 -2.37 -3.80 17.12
N GLY A 153 -1.85 -2.56 17.08
CA GLY A 153 -2.56 -1.39 17.59
C GLY A 153 -3.75 -0.99 16.70
N PHE A 154 -4.67 -0.23 17.27
CA PHE A 154 -5.84 0.31 16.60
C PHE A 154 -6.73 -0.77 15.94
N ASP A 155 -7.36 -0.43 14.82
CA ASP A 155 -8.13 -1.32 13.95
C ASP A 155 -7.31 -1.84 12.75
N HIS A 156 -5.97 -1.81 12.83
CA HIS A 156 -5.09 -2.14 11.72
C HIS A 156 -5.25 -3.56 11.21
N ARG A 157 -5.73 -4.48 12.04
CA ARG A 157 -6.06 -5.84 11.59
C ARG A 157 -7.19 -5.85 10.56
N ASP A 158 -8.23 -5.05 10.80
CA ASP A 158 -9.38 -4.93 9.89
C ASP A 158 -8.95 -4.25 8.59
N VAL A 159 -8.04 -3.26 8.69
CA VAL A 159 -7.47 -2.57 7.53
C VAL A 159 -6.69 -3.55 6.64
N VAL A 160 -5.82 -4.38 7.21
CA VAL A 160 -5.07 -5.40 6.45
C VAL A 160 -6.00 -6.43 5.83
N GLN A 161 -7.02 -6.88 6.55
CA GLN A 161 -7.99 -7.86 6.04
C GLN A 161 -8.72 -7.30 4.80
N LEU A 162 -9.21 -6.07 4.87
CA LEU A 162 -9.87 -5.43 3.73
C LEU A 162 -8.92 -5.23 2.54
N ALA A 163 -7.66 -4.87 2.80
CA ALA A 163 -6.65 -4.75 1.75
C ALA A 163 -6.37 -6.08 1.05
N LEU A 164 -6.29 -7.17 1.82
CA LEU A 164 -6.11 -8.52 1.28
C LEU A 164 -7.28 -8.93 0.39
N GLU A 165 -8.51 -8.68 0.82
CA GLU A 165 -9.72 -8.92 0.02
C GLU A 165 -9.70 -8.09 -1.29
N ARG A 166 -9.27 -6.82 -1.20
CA ARG A 166 -9.17 -5.93 -2.37
C ARG A 166 -8.17 -6.45 -3.40
N ILE A 167 -6.94 -6.81 -3.00
CA ILE A 167 -5.92 -7.31 -3.95
C ILE A 167 -6.34 -8.66 -4.54
N ARG A 168 -6.95 -9.55 -3.76
CA ARG A 168 -7.52 -10.82 -4.25
C ARG A 168 -8.57 -10.59 -5.31
N GLY A 169 -9.52 -9.70 -5.03
CA GLY A 169 -10.60 -9.37 -5.96
C GLY A 169 -10.13 -8.72 -7.26
N LYS A 170 -9.01 -7.98 -7.23
CA LYS A 170 -8.49 -7.26 -8.41
C LYS A 170 -7.47 -8.06 -9.23
N LEU A 171 -6.86 -9.10 -8.67
CA LEU A 171 -5.72 -9.79 -9.28
C LEU A 171 -6.02 -10.38 -10.67
N ASP A 172 -7.25 -10.82 -10.91
CA ASP A 172 -7.64 -11.49 -12.14
C ASP A 172 -7.85 -10.55 -13.34
N TYR A 173 -8.16 -9.28 -13.08
CA TYR A 173 -8.49 -8.30 -14.13
C TYR A 173 -7.61 -7.04 -14.12
N SER A 174 -6.59 -7.01 -13.27
CA SER A 174 -5.67 -5.88 -13.17
C SER A 174 -4.21 -6.32 -13.32
N ASN A 175 -3.31 -5.34 -13.32
CA ASN A 175 -1.88 -5.54 -13.47
C ASN A 175 -1.13 -5.70 -12.14
N LEU A 176 -1.84 -5.79 -11.00
CA LEU A 176 -1.27 -5.83 -9.65
C LEU A 176 -0.24 -6.95 -9.44
N ALA A 177 -0.40 -8.09 -10.12
CA ALA A 177 0.55 -9.20 -10.02
C ALA A 177 1.98 -8.81 -10.43
N PHE A 178 2.13 -7.84 -11.33
CA PHE A 178 3.43 -7.39 -11.82
C PHE A 178 4.17 -6.50 -10.84
N ASP A 179 3.48 -5.93 -9.85
CA ASP A 179 4.07 -5.18 -8.76
C ASP A 179 4.49 -6.08 -7.57
N LEU A 180 4.22 -7.39 -7.68
CA LEU A 180 4.62 -8.44 -6.71
C LEU A 180 5.63 -9.44 -7.27
N VAL A 181 6.13 -9.24 -8.49
CA VAL A 181 7.24 -10.02 -9.08
C VAL A 181 8.46 -9.11 -9.32
N PRO A 182 9.68 -9.66 -9.43
CA PRO A 182 10.84 -8.88 -9.89
C PRO A 182 10.60 -8.27 -11.28
N LEU A 183 11.40 -7.26 -11.65
CA LEU A 183 11.33 -6.60 -12.97
C LEU A 183 11.35 -7.57 -14.15
N THR A 184 12.09 -8.65 -14.02
CA THR A 184 12.05 -9.78 -14.94
C THR A 184 11.63 -11.04 -14.20
N PHE A 185 10.74 -11.80 -14.77
CA PHE A 185 10.16 -13.00 -14.13
C PHE A 185 9.97 -14.14 -15.12
N THR A 186 9.86 -15.33 -14.60
CA THR A 186 9.52 -16.57 -15.33
C THR A 186 8.03 -16.88 -15.19
N ILE A 187 7.50 -17.78 -16.03
CA ILE A 187 6.11 -18.26 -15.90
C ILE A 187 5.84 -18.86 -14.51
N PRO A 188 6.71 -19.72 -13.94
CA PRO A 188 6.50 -20.24 -12.59
C PRO A 188 6.47 -19.14 -11.52
N GLU A 189 7.35 -18.14 -11.59
CA GLU A 189 7.38 -17.05 -10.61
C GLU A 189 6.07 -16.26 -10.62
N LEU A 190 5.56 -15.86 -11.79
CA LEU A 190 4.27 -15.18 -11.87
C LEU A 190 3.11 -16.06 -11.41
N ARG A 191 3.11 -17.36 -11.77
CA ARG A 191 2.11 -18.31 -11.28
C ARG A 191 2.11 -18.43 -9.75
N THR A 192 3.29 -18.41 -9.15
CA THR A 192 3.45 -18.43 -7.68
C THR A 192 2.82 -17.20 -7.04
N VAL A 193 2.97 -16.01 -7.61
CA VAL A 193 2.30 -14.80 -7.12
C VAL A 193 0.77 -14.99 -7.10
N PHE A 194 0.19 -15.49 -8.20
CA PHE A 194 -1.25 -15.76 -8.25
C PHE A 194 -1.68 -16.80 -7.21
N ALA A 195 -0.89 -17.86 -7.02
CA ALA A 195 -1.19 -18.89 -6.03
C ALA A 195 -1.17 -18.34 -4.60
N ILE A 196 -0.17 -17.52 -4.27
CA ILE A 196 0.01 -16.94 -2.93
C ILE A 196 -1.09 -15.92 -2.62
N VAL A 197 -1.31 -14.97 -3.52
CA VAL A 197 -2.29 -13.90 -3.27
C VAL A 197 -3.70 -14.46 -3.19
N LEU A 198 -4.08 -15.37 -4.11
CA LEU A 198 -5.40 -15.97 -4.14
C LEU A 198 -5.59 -17.09 -3.10
N ASP A 199 -4.52 -17.49 -2.42
CA ASP A 199 -4.50 -18.64 -1.52
C ASP A 199 -5.09 -19.90 -2.19
N LYS A 200 -4.67 -20.14 -3.44
CA LYS A 200 -5.21 -21.20 -4.28
C LYS A 200 -4.16 -21.71 -5.26
N VAL A 201 -4.00 -23.03 -5.30
CA VAL A 201 -3.13 -23.69 -6.27
C VAL A 201 -3.54 -23.32 -7.69
N GLN A 202 -2.58 -22.88 -8.50
CA GLN A 202 -2.78 -22.53 -9.89
C GLN A 202 -2.35 -23.70 -10.79
N ASP A 203 -3.29 -24.29 -11.53
CA ASP A 203 -3.00 -25.35 -12.50
C ASP A 203 -2.00 -24.85 -13.55
N PRO A 204 -0.88 -25.58 -13.80
CA PRO A 204 0.16 -25.14 -14.71
C PRO A 204 -0.31 -24.93 -16.15
N GLY A 205 -1.22 -25.80 -16.65
CA GLY A 205 -1.74 -25.74 -18.01
C GLY A 205 -2.66 -24.54 -18.22
N ASN A 206 -3.58 -24.31 -17.29
CA ASN A 206 -4.49 -23.16 -17.30
C ASN A 206 -3.72 -21.86 -17.19
N PHE A 207 -2.74 -21.81 -16.27
CA PHE A 207 -1.92 -20.61 -16.08
C PHE A 207 -1.09 -20.32 -17.33
N ARG A 208 -0.55 -21.35 -18.02
CA ARG A 208 0.20 -21.16 -19.24
C ARG A 208 -0.67 -20.57 -20.37
N ARG A 209 -1.94 -21.00 -20.49
CA ARG A 209 -2.89 -20.39 -21.44
C ARG A 209 -3.16 -18.92 -21.12
N ARG A 210 -3.34 -18.59 -19.84
CA ARG A 210 -3.48 -17.20 -19.38
C ARG A 210 -2.23 -16.37 -19.71
N PHE A 211 -1.05 -16.91 -19.42
CA PHE A 211 0.23 -16.25 -19.70
C PHE A 211 0.43 -15.98 -21.21
N ASN A 212 0.08 -16.93 -22.06
CA ASN A 212 0.17 -16.76 -23.53
C ASN A 212 -0.75 -15.64 -24.01
N ARG A 213 -1.95 -15.52 -23.46
CA ARG A 213 -2.84 -14.37 -23.76
C ARG A 213 -2.20 -13.05 -23.36
N MET A 214 -1.58 -12.96 -22.20
CA MET A 214 -0.88 -11.74 -21.79
C MET A 214 0.25 -11.35 -22.77
N LEU A 215 0.92 -12.35 -23.40
CA LEU A 215 1.91 -12.13 -24.47
C LEU A 215 1.26 -11.64 -25.76
N GLU A 216 0.16 -12.28 -26.19
CA GLU A 216 -0.60 -11.94 -27.40
C GLU A 216 -1.20 -10.54 -27.30
N ASP A 217 -1.72 -10.17 -26.13
CA ASP A 217 -2.27 -8.83 -25.84
C ASP A 217 -1.16 -7.77 -25.69
N GLY A 218 0.11 -8.17 -25.74
CA GLY A 218 1.24 -7.25 -25.62
C GLY A 218 1.47 -6.69 -24.22
N LEU A 219 0.81 -7.24 -23.21
CA LEU A 219 0.93 -6.83 -21.80
C LEU A 219 2.30 -7.15 -21.22
N ILE A 220 2.86 -8.27 -21.64
CA ILE A 220 4.21 -8.74 -21.28
C ILE A 220 5.03 -9.04 -22.53
N GLU A 221 6.33 -9.01 -22.40
CA GLU A 221 7.24 -9.36 -23.50
C GLU A 221 8.42 -10.18 -22.99
N LYS A 222 9.11 -10.90 -23.90
CA LYS A 222 10.37 -11.58 -23.58
C LYS A 222 11.42 -10.55 -23.19
N ALA A 223 12.09 -10.77 -22.09
CA ALA A 223 13.24 -9.99 -21.66
C ALA A 223 14.56 -10.67 -22.05
N PRO A 224 15.66 -9.93 -22.19
CA PRO A 224 16.99 -10.48 -22.38
C PRO A 224 17.42 -11.37 -21.21
N GLY A 225 18.25 -12.38 -21.49
CA GLY A 225 18.79 -13.27 -20.47
C GLY A 225 17.91 -14.49 -20.19
N LYS A 226 18.36 -15.26 -19.22
CA LYS A 226 17.67 -16.45 -18.71
C LYS A 226 17.83 -16.54 -17.19
N ARG A 227 16.84 -17.10 -16.51
CA ARG A 227 16.90 -17.42 -15.08
C ARG A 227 17.52 -18.80 -14.91
N ILE A 228 18.60 -18.92 -14.14
CA ILE A 228 19.14 -20.20 -13.74
C ILE A 228 18.14 -20.90 -12.81
N THR A 229 17.77 -22.11 -13.12
CA THR A 229 16.89 -22.96 -12.30
C THR A 229 17.61 -24.28 -12.01
N THR A 230 17.04 -25.10 -11.15
CA THR A 230 17.59 -26.42 -10.81
C THR A 230 17.59 -27.43 -11.98
N SER A 231 16.84 -27.16 -13.06
CA SER A 231 16.74 -28.08 -14.20
C SER A 231 17.34 -27.48 -15.48
N LYS A 232 16.68 -26.51 -16.09
CA LYS A 232 17.12 -25.85 -17.34
C LYS A 232 16.93 -24.34 -17.24
N PRO A 233 17.82 -23.53 -17.87
CA PRO A 233 17.67 -22.09 -17.89
C PRO A 233 16.29 -21.69 -18.45
N ALA A 234 15.51 -20.96 -17.65
CA ALA A 234 14.17 -20.51 -18.00
C ALA A 234 14.19 -19.16 -18.72
N THR A 235 13.33 -19.01 -19.72
CA THR A 235 13.09 -17.72 -20.36
C THR A 235 12.50 -16.74 -19.35
N VAL A 236 12.99 -15.50 -19.36
CA VAL A 236 12.46 -14.40 -18.55
C VAL A 236 11.62 -13.46 -19.39
N TYR A 237 10.67 -12.85 -18.73
CA TYR A 237 9.70 -11.91 -19.29
C TYR A 237 9.67 -10.64 -18.43
N ARG A 238 9.15 -9.56 -18.98
CA ARG A 238 8.88 -8.32 -18.23
C ARG A 238 7.52 -7.77 -18.58
N TYR A 239 6.93 -7.04 -17.65
CA TYR A 239 5.72 -6.27 -17.85
C TYR A 239 6.04 -5.03 -18.71
N LYS A 240 5.20 -4.73 -19.70
CA LYS A 240 5.29 -3.49 -20.48
C LYS A 240 4.43 -2.45 -19.78
N ARG A 241 5.10 -1.57 -19.01
CA ARG A 241 4.43 -0.37 -18.49
C ARG A 241 4.13 0.53 -19.71
N GLY A 242 2.84 0.79 -19.95
CA GLY A 242 2.39 1.70 -21.00
C GLY A 242 2.84 3.12 -20.73
#